data_667310a508bdec2cce9bee714537bb9e
#
_entry.id   667310a508bdec2cce9bee714537bb9e
#
_cell.length_a   1.000
_cell.length_b   1.000
_cell.length_c   1.000
_cell.angle_alpha   90.00
_cell.angle_beta   90.00
_cell.angle_gamma   90.00
#
_symmetry.space_group_name_H-M   'P 1'
#
loop_
_entity.id
_entity.type
_entity.pdbx_description
1 polymer ?
#
loop_
_entity_poly.entity_id
_entity_poly.type
_entity_poly.pdbx_seq_one_letter_code
_entity_poly.pdbx_strand_id
1 'polypeptide(L)'
;MNPVETFFAVWDREAQKTVELLKMLPAGQYDFRPDASGRSLGELAWHLAELDAYISFGIANGTFGEEKPPNIKRPLAIEALAPGYERIHKEARERLASLTVTDLDKTMQSFGSAQTVRELLWDIMLLHSIHHRGQLSLLTRLAGGVVPSPFGPTR
;
A
#
# COMPACT_ATOMS: atom_id res chain seq x y z
N MET A 1 -21.24 -9.89 -8.15
CA MET A 1 -20.02 -9.69 -7.34
C MET A 1 -20.47 -9.02 -6.04
N ASN A 2 -20.19 -9.61 -4.90
CA ASN A 2 -20.54 -9.02 -3.62
C ASN A 2 -19.55 -7.90 -3.23
N PRO A 3 -19.86 -7.06 -2.20
CA PRO A 3 -18.98 -5.93 -1.84
C PRO A 3 -17.55 -6.31 -1.48
N VAL A 4 -17.31 -7.48 -0.89
CA VAL A 4 -15.96 -7.96 -0.55
C VAL A 4 -15.20 -8.34 -1.83
N GLU A 5 -15.83 -9.08 -2.74
CA GLU A 5 -15.25 -9.43 -4.03
C GLU A 5 -14.95 -8.19 -4.87
N THR A 6 -15.85 -7.19 -4.84
CA THR A 6 -15.64 -5.90 -5.52
C THR A 6 -14.41 -5.19 -4.97
N PHE A 7 -14.28 -5.11 -3.64
CA PHE A 7 -13.10 -4.52 -3.00
C PHE A 7 -11.82 -5.23 -3.44
N PHE A 8 -11.78 -6.56 -3.34
CA PHE A 8 -10.59 -7.32 -3.71
C PHE A 8 -10.20 -7.15 -5.18
N ALA A 9 -11.17 -7.15 -6.09
CA ALA A 9 -10.90 -6.95 -7.52
C ALA A 9 -10.30 -5.56 -7.80
N VAL A 10 -10.79 -4.52 -7.11
CA VAL A 10 -10.23 -3.17 -7.23
C VAL A 10 -8.83 -3.09 -6.62
N TRP A 11 -8.67 -3.62 -5.41
CA TRP A 11 -7.40 -3.57 -4.69
C TRP A 11 -6.28 -4.33 -5.45
N ASP A 12 -6.56 -5.54 -5.94
CA ASP A 12 -5.60 -6.32 -6.74
C ASP A 12 -5.19 -5.57 -8.02
N ARG A 13 -6.16 -4.94 -8.71
CA ARG A 13 -5.87 -4.11 -9.90
C ARG A 13 -4.99 -2.90 -9.57
N GLU A 14 -5.26 -2.22 -8.46
CA GLU A 14 -4.45 -1.06 -8.03
C GLU A 14 -3.06 -1.49 -7.53
N ALA A 15 -2.94 -2.68 -6.92
CA ALA A 15 -1.66 -3.27 -6.55
C ALA A 15 -0.77 -3.53 -7.78
N GLN A 16 -1.32 -4.01 -8.90
CA GLN A 16 -0.55 -4.18 -10.14
C GLN A 16 0.03 -2.86 -10.65
N LYS A 17 -0.73 -1.78 -10.62
CA LYS A 17 -0.23 -0.44 -10.98
C LYS A 17 0.89 0.05 -10.03
N THR A 18 0.81 -0.31 -8.77
CA THR A 18 1.87 -0.03 -7.79
C THR A 18 3.14 -0.81 -8.14
N VAL A 19 3.02 -2.10 -8.43
CA VAL A 19 4.16 -2.94 -8.87
C VAL A 19 4.84 -2.36 -10.12
N GLU A 20 4.05 -1.94 -11.11
CA GLU A 20 4.58 -1.31 -12.33
C GLU A 20 5.42 -0.07 -12.02
N LEU A 21 4.93 0.81 -11.13
CA LEU A 21 5.68 1.99 -10.68
C LEU A 21 6.95 1.59 -9.92
N LEU A 22 6.86 0.64 -8.98
CA LEU A 22 8.01 0.21 -8.17
C LEU A 22 9.13 -0.40 -9.03
N LYS A 23 8.81 -1.07 -10.13
CA LYS A 23 9.79 -1.60 -11.10
C LYS A 23 10.50 -0.51 -11.90
N MET A 24 9.97 0.70 -11.93
CA MET A 24 10.52 1.83 -12.70
C MET A 24 11.26 2.86 -11.83
N LEU A 25 11.41 2.61 -10.53
CA LEU A 25 12.16 3.50 -9.65
C LEU A 25 13.63 3.59 -10.09
N PRO A 26 14.21 4.82 -10.15
CA PRO A 26 15.57 4.99 -10.66
C PRO A 26 16.60 4.40 -9.71
N ALA A 27 17.50 3.60 -10.26
CA ALA A 27 18.61 3.00 -9.52
C ALA A 27 19.46 4.08 -8.82
N GLY A 28 19.95 3.78 -7.61
CA GLY A 28 20.78 4.70 -6.82
C GLY A 28 20.05 5.88 -6.19
N GLN A 29 18.73 5.99 -6.35
CA GLN A 29 17.93 7.12 -5.84
C GLN A 29 17.08 6.77 -4.60
N TYR A 30 17.42 5.68 -3.90
CA TYR A 30 16.67 5.22 -2.71
C TYR A 30 16.49 6.34 -1.66
N ASP A 31 17.55 7.10 -1.40
CA ASP A 31 17.59 8.16 -0.39
C ASP A 31 17.22 9.54 -0.95
N PHE A 32 16.81 9.62 -2.23
CA PHE A 32 16.38 10.88 -2.82
C PHE A 32 15.21 11.48 -2.04
N ARG A 33 15.39 12.71 -1.57
CA ARG A 33 14.51 13.40 -0.64
C ARG A 33 14.53 14.92 -0.94
N PRO A 34 13.57 15.44 -1.72
CA PRO A 34 13.51 16.87 -2.04
C PRO A 34 13.08 17.73 -0.84
N ASP A 35 12.36 17.15 0.12
CA ASP A 35 11.97 17.77 1.38
C ASP A 35 12.64 16.99 2.54
N ALA A 36 13.48 17.68 3.30
CA ALA A 36 14.23 17.07 4.41
C ALA A 36 13.32 16.49 5.51
N SER A 37 12.10 17.01 5.67
CA SER A 37 11.11 16.52 6.63
C SER A 37 10.26 15.36 6.10
N GLY A 38 10.25 15.14 4.78
CA GLY A 38 9.47 14.10 4.11
C GLY A 38 10.16 12.75 4.06
N ARG A 39 9.46 11.75 3.54
CA ARG A 39 10.03 10.42 3.23
C ARG A 39 10.94 10.48 2.01
N SER A 40 11.99 9.66 1.99
CA SER A 40 12.76 9.40 0.78
C SER A 40 11.96 8.56 -0.23
N LEU A 41 12.48 8.44 -1.46
CA LEU A 41 11.91 7.62 -2.51
C LEU A 41 11.66 6.17 -2.03
N GLY A 42 12.68 5.54 -1.43
CA GLY A 42 12.59 4.17 -0.91
C GLY A 42 11.66 4.04 0.29
N GLU A 43 11.66 5.01 1.18
CA GLU A 43 10.75 5.06 2.34
C GLU A 43 9.29 5.20 1.91
N LEU A 44 9.00 6.08 0.96
CA LEU A 44 7.64 6.26 0.45
C LEU A 44 7.17 5.04 -0.34
N ALA A 45 8.05 4.45 -1.15
CA ALA A 45 7.77 3.21 -1.87
C ALA A 45 7.39 2.07 -0.92
N TRP A 46 8.15 1.87 0.17
CA TRP A 46 7.85 0.83 1.14
C TRP A 46 6.60 1.11 1.97
N HIS A 47 6.28 2.39 2.19
CA HIS A 47 5.05 2.77 2.90
C HIS A 47 3.78 2.21 2.24
N LEU A 48 3.78 2.01 0.92
CA LEU A 48 2.68 1.35 0.22
C LEU A 48 2.50 -0.12 0.67
N ALA A 49 3.61 -0.85 0.89
CA ALA A 49 3.55 -2.21 1.44
C ALA A 49 3.11 -2.20 2.92
N GLU A 50 3.56 -1.22 3.69
CA GLU A 50 3.16 -1.06 5.09
C GLU A 50 1.65 -0.88 5.24
N LEU A 51 0.99 -0.13 4.36
CA LEU A 51 -0.46 0.05 4.39
C LEU A 51 -1.21 -1.29 4.23
N ASP A 52 -0.85 -2.08 3.22
CA ASP A 52 -1.43 -3.41 3.02
C ASP A 52 -1.18 -4.32 4.23
N ALA A 53 0.04 -4.32 4.76
CA ALA A 53 0.43 -5.17 5.87
C ALA A 53 -0.31 -4.81 7.17
N TYR A 54 -0.23 -3.54 7.61
CA TYR A 54 -0.77 -3.13 8.90
C TYR A 54 -2.29 -3.16 8.94
N ILE A 55 -2.97 -2.72 7.88
CA ILE A 55 -4.43 -2.69 7.86
C ILE A 55 -5.00 -4.12 7.80
N SER A 56 -4.46 -4.98 6.92
CA SER A 56 -4.90 -6.38 6.86
C SER A 56 -4.62 -7.14 8.17
N PHE A 57 -3.48 -6.89 8.80
CA PHE A 57 -3.11 -7.52 10.06
C PHE A 57 -4.04 -7.09 11.21
N GLY A 58 -4.31 -5.80 11.34
CA GLY A 58 -5.24 -5.27 12.34
C GLY A 58 -6.65 -5.82 12.18
N ILE A 59 -7.18 -5.86 10.95
CA ILE A 59 -8.50 -6.41 10.66
C ILE A 59 -8.56 -7.91 11.01
N ALA A 60 -7.57 -8.69 10.59
CA ALA A 60 -7.53 -10.13 10.84
C ALA A 60 -7.42 -10.47 12.33
N ASN A 61 -6.66 -9.68 13.10
CA ASN A 61 -6.49 -9.86 14.55
C ASN A 61 -7.63 -9.25 15.39
N GLY A 62 -8.50 -8.45 14.77
CA GLY A 62 -9.59 -7.75 15.46
C GLY A 62 -9.12 -6.56 16.31
N THR A 63 -7.86 -6.12 16.17
CA THR A 63 -7.26 -5.03 16.95
C THR A 63 -6.09 -4.37 16.24
N PHE A 64 -5.91 -3.07 16.46
CA PHE A 64 -4.74 -2.29 16.06
C PHE A 64 -3.90 -1.97 17.29
N GLY A 65 -3.01 -2.91 17.66
CA GLY A 65 -2.12 -2.80 18.81
C GLY A 65 -0.67 -2.48 18.43
N GLU A 66 0.23 -2.72 19.36
CA GLU A 66 1.69 -2.52 19.18
C GLU A 66 2.34 -3.64 18.36
N GLU A 67 1.68 -4.78 18.21
CA GLU A 67 2.17 -5.92 17.45
C GLU A 67 2.31 -5.56 15.98
N LYS A 68 3.47 -5.88 15.42
CA LYS A 68 3.77 -5.59 14.01
C LYS A 68 3.45 -6.80 13.13
N PRO A 69 2.97 -6.56 11.89
CA PRO A 69 2.83 -7.64 10.93
C PRO A 69 4.19 -8.31 10.67
N PRO A 70 4.21 -9.63 10.46
CA PRO A 70 5.45 -10.34 10.13
C PRO A 70 6.01 -9.85 8.78
N ASN A 71 7.32 -10.04 8.58
CA ASN A 71 8.02 -9.79 7.32
C ASN A 71 7.97 -8.34 6.81
N ILE A 72 7.64 -7.35 7.67
CA ILE A 72 7.47 -5.94 7.28
C ILE A 72 8.77 -5.15 7.23
N LYS A 73 9.91 -5.77 7.52
CA LYS A 73 11.20 -5.06 7.48
C LYS A 73 11.44 -4.45 6.10
N ARG A 74 11.68 -3.13 6.08
CA ARG A 74 11.96 -2.38 4.85
C ARG A 74 13.26 -2.83 4.22
N PRO A 75 13.25 -3.20 2.92
CA PRO A 75 14.48 -3.43 2.16
C PRO A 75 15.25 -2.13 1.94
N LEU A 76 16.56 -2.21 1.84
CA LEU A 76 17.43 -1.05 1.63
C LEU A 76 17.89 -0.89 0.16
N ALA A 77 17.41 -1.73 -0.73
CA ALA A 77 17.71 -1.71 -2.16
C ALA A 77 16.44 -1.48 -2.98
N ILE A 78 16.52 -0.62 -4.00
CA ILE A 78 15.40 -0.31 -4.88
C ILE A 78 14.84 -1.57 -5.55
N GLU A 79 15.72 -2.46 -6.00
CA GLU A 79 15.37 -3.70 -6.71
C GLU A 79 14.55 -4.67 -5.85
N ALA A 80 14.63 -4.55 -4.54
CA ALA A 80 13.90 -5.39 -3.60
C ALA A 80 12.51 -4.83 -3.24
N LEU A 81 12.19 -3.59 -3.62
CA LEU A 81 10.92 -2.95 -3.26
C LEU A 81 9.72 -3.58 -3.97
N ALA A 82 9.79 -3.78 -5.30
CA ALA A 82 8.71 -4.37 -6.06
C ALA A 82 8.40 -5.82 -5.62
N PRO A 83 9.37 -6.76 -5.58
CA PRO A 83 9.09 -8.12 -5.12
C PRO A 83 8.68 -8.17 -3.64
N GLY A 84 9.19 -7.26 -2.81
CA GLY A 84 8.77 -7.12 -1.42
C GLY A 84 7.31 -6.71 -1.30
N TYR A 85 6.87 -5.72 -2.07
CA TYR A 85 5.47 -5.29 -2.11
C TYR A 85 4.55 -6.42 -2.60
N GLU A 86 4.91 -7.10 -3.70
CA GLU A 86 4.12 -8.24 -4.23
C GLU A 86 3.91 -9.32 -3.17
N ARG A 87 4.96 -9.65 -2.42
CA ARG A 87 4.87 -10.62 -1.31
C ARG A 87 3.93 -10.13 -0.21
N ILE A 88 4.08 -8.89 0.24
CA ILE A 88 3.24 -8.31 1.30
C ILE A 88 1.77 -8.24 0.86
N HIS A 89 1.50 -7.81 -0.37
CA HIS A 89 0.14 -7.78 -0.91
C HIS A 89 -0.51 -9.16 -0.91
N LYS A 90 0.23 -10.19 -1.37
CA LYS A 90 -0.23 -11.58 -1.34
C LYS A 90 -0.56 -12.04 0.09
N GLU A 91 0.35 -11.81 1.05
CA GLU A 91 0.13 -12.14 2.47
C GLU A 91 -1.10 -11.41 3.04
N ALA A 92 -1.30 -10.14 2.69
CA ALA A 92 -2.46 -9.36 3.10
C ALA A 92 -3.77 -9.91 2.51
N ARG A 93 -3.76 -10.31 1.22
CA ARG A 93 -4.89 -10.98 0.57
C ARG A 93 -5.26 -12.30 1.27
N GLU A 94 -4.26 -13.09 1.63
CA GLU A 94 -4.46 -14.37 2.35
C GLU A 94 -5.05 -14.13 3.75
N ARG A 95 -4.58 -13.11 4.50
CA ARG A 95 -5.13 -12.75 5.81
C ARG A 95 -6.62 -12.39 5.75
N LEU A 96 -7.03 -11.71 4.69
CA LEU A 96 -8.41 -11.23 4.51
C LEU A 96 -9.30 -12.22 3.72
N ALA A 97 -8.79 -13.40 3.36
CA ALA A 97 -9.50 -14.35 2.50
C ALA A 97 -10.84 -14.84 3.07
N SER A 98 -10.97 -14.88 4.40
CA SER A 98 -12.19 -15.31 5.10
C SER A 98 -13.19 -14.18 5.36
N LEU A 99 -12.89 -12.93 4.93
CA LEU A 99 -13.74 -11.77 5.17
C LEU A 99 -15.12 -11.94 4.49
N THR A 100 -16.17 -11.69 5.24
CA THR A 100 -17.55 -11.78 4.75
C THR A 100 -18.19 -10.41 4.59
N VAL A 101 -19.33 -10.34 3.90
CA VAL A 101 -20.08 -9.08 3.74
C VAL A 101 -20.51 -8.49 5.09
N THR A 102 -20.87 -9.35 6.05
CA THR A 102 -21.29 -8.91 7.40
C THR A 102 -20.11 -8.38 8.23
N ASP A 103 -18.88 -8.78 7.92
CA ASP A 103 -17.70 -8.24 8.59
C ASP A 103 -17.43 -6.78 8.22
N LEU A 104 -17.85 -6.34 7.04
CA LEU A 104 -17.62 -4.97 6.57
C LEU A 104 -18.22 -3.89 7.47
N ASP A 105 -19.30 -4.20 8.17
CA ASP A 105 -20.02 -3.26 9.04
C ASP A 105 -19.58 -3.35 10.52
N LYS A 106 -18.66 -4.28 10.84
CA LYS A 106 -18.04 -4.35 12.16
C LYS A 106 -17.16 -3.13 12.42
N THR A 107 -17.30 -2.56 13.63
CA THR A 107 -16.52 -1.39 14.05
C THR A 107 -15.32 -1.82 14.87
N MET A 108 -14.18 -1.19 14.60
CA MET A 108 -12.91 -1.39 15.29
C MET A 108 -12.34 -0.05 15.76
N GLN A 109 -11.62 -0.05 16.88
CA GLN A 109 -10.82 1.11 17.29
C GLN A 109 -9.50 1.11 16.51
N SER A 110 -9.24 2.17 15.78
CA SER A 110 -8.03 2.33 14.98
C SER A 110 -7.64 3.80 14.86
N PHE A 111 -6.37 4.12 14.95
CA PHE A 111 -5.83 5.48 14.77
C PHE A 111 -6.55 6.56 15.60
N GLY A 112 -7.00 6.21 16.80
CA GLY A 112 -7.67 7.14 17.73
C GLY A 112 -9.18 7.34 17.48
N SER A 113 -9.79 6.60 16.57
CA SER A 113 -11.23 6.67 16.27
C SER A 113 -11.84 5.29 16.04
N ALA A 114 -13.17 5.20 16.13
CA ALA A 114 -13.92 4.03 15.74
C ALA A 114 -14.18 4.07 14.22
N GLN A 115 -13.82 3.02 13.52
CA GLN A 115 -13.98 2.88 12.07
C GLN A 115 -14.56 1.52 11.73
N THR A 116 -15.40 1.44 10.71
CA THR A 116 -15.87 0.16 10.19
C THR A 116 -14.74 -0.53 9.40
N VAL A 117 -14.81 -1.85 9.29
CA VAL A 117 -13.89 -2.61 8.42
C VAL A 117 -13.95 -2.09 6.98
N ARG A 118 -15.14 -1.69 6.51
CA ARG A 118 -15.32 -1.07 5.20
C ARG A 118 -14.49 0.20 5.03
N GLU A 119 -14.53 1.12 5.98
CA GLU A 119 -13.74 2.36 5.98
C GLU A 119 -12.24 2.05 6.04
N LEU A 120 -11.83 1.11 6.89
CA LEU A 120 -10.42 0.67 6.95
C LEU A 120 -9.91 0.15 5.61
N LEU A 121 -10.71 -0.66 4.91
CA LEU A 121 -10.32 -1.22 3.60
C LEU A 121 -10.30 -0.15 2.51
N TRP A 122 -11.37 0.64 2.37
CA TRP A 122 -11.49 1.59 1.28
C TRP A 122 -10.69 2.87 1.52
N ASP A 123 -10.84 3.50 2.68
CA ASP A 123 -10.28 4.83 2.90
C ASP A 123 -8.83 4.72 3.41
N ILE A 124 -8.59 3.89 4.42
CA ILE A 124 -7.29 3.84 5.08
C ILE A 124 -6.27 2.95 4.33
N MET A 125 -6.71 1.87 3.71
CA MET A 125 -5.79 1.01 2.95
C MET A 125 -5.73 1.43 1.48
N LEU A 126 -6.82 1.38 0.75
CA LEU A 126 -6.82 1.55 -0.71
C LEU A 126 -6.63 3.00 -1.16
N LEU A 127 -7.50 3.92 -0.75
CA LEU A 127 -7.44 5.32 -1.19
C LEU A 127 -6.16 6.01 -0.69
N HIS A 128 -5.72 5.69 0.53
CA HIS A 128 -4.47 6.18 1.08
C HIS A 128 -3.26 5.65 0.28
N SER A 129 -3.27 4.37 -0.12
CA SER A 129 -2.24 3.82 -1.02
C SER A 129 -2.21 4.53 -2.37
N ILE A 130 -3.37 4.81 -2.97
CA ILE A 130 -3.48 5.55 -4.24
C ILE A 130 -2.93 6.97 -4.09
N HIS A 131 -3.23 7.65 -2.96
CA HIS A 131 -2.69 8.97 -2.65
C HIS A 131 -1.15 8.94 -2.61
N HIS A 132 -0.56 8.04 -1.83
CA HIS A 132 0.90 7.93 -1.74
C HIS A 132 1.55 7.45 -3.03
N ARG A 133 0.90 6.59 -3.82
CA ARG A 133 1.38 6.22 -5.15
C ARG A 133 1.47 7.43 -6.09
N GLY A 134 0.51 8.35 -6.02
CA GLY A 134 0.57 9.61 -6.76
C GLY A 134 1.78 10.47 -6.36
N GLN A 135 2.04 10.58 -5.05
CA GLN A 135 3.22 11.26 -4.53
C GLN A 135 4.52 10.56 -4.99
N LEU A 136 4.56 9.23 -4.92
CA LEU A 136 5.71 8.45 -5.37
C LEU A 136 5.98 8.63 -6.88
N SER A 137 4.93 8.70 -7.69
CA SER A 137 5.04 8.96 -9.12
C SER A 137 5.70 10.32 -9.40
N LEU A 138 5.30 11.37 -8.70
CA LEU A 138 5.94 12.69 -8.79
C LEU A 138 7.38 12.64 -8.31
N LEU A 139 7.62 12.01 -7.15
CA LEU A 139 8.96 11.89 -6.56
C LEU A 139 9.93 11.12 -7.49
N THR A 140 9.44 10.08 -8.16
CA THR A 140 10.20 9.31 -9.16
C THR A 140 10.66 10.19 -10.32
N ARG A 141 9.79 11.06 -10.83
CA ARG A 141 10.15 12.03 -11.89
C ARG A 141 11.17 13.04 -11.40
N LEU A 142 11.00 13.57 -10.21
CA LEU A 142 11.96 14.51 -9.61
C LEU A 142 13.34 13.90 -9.40
N ALA A 143 13.38 12.59 -9.13
CA ALA A 143 14.62 11.82 -9.03
C ALA A 143 15.23 11.44 -10.40
N GLY A 144 14.64 11.89 -11.52
CA GLY A 144 15.13 11.63 -12.88
C GLY A 144 14.63 10.32 -13.49
N GLY A 145 13.65 9.65 -12.87
CA GLY A 145 13.04 8.43 -13.38
C GLY A 145 11.90 8.67 -14.36
N VAL A 146 11.44 7.57 -14.95
CA VAL A 146 10.25 7.50 -15.82
C VAL A 146 9.15 6.76 -15.08
N VAL A 147 7.90 7.16 -15.25
CA VAL A 147 6.76 6.54 -14.58
C VAL A 147 5.82 5.88 -15.59
N PRO A 148 5.12 4.79 -15.21
CA PRO A 148 4.09 4.21 -16.06
C PRO A 148 2.92 5.17 -16.22
N SER A 149 2.13 4.96 -17.27
CA SER A 149 0.97 5.78 -17.63
C SER A 149 -0.33 4.98 -17.45
N PRO A 150 -0.80 4.78 -16.21
CA PRO A 150 -1.91 3.87 -15.91
C PRO A 150 -3.27 4.35 -16.39
N PHE A 151 -3.39 5.62 -16.78
CA PHE A 151 -4.65 6.25 -17.21
C PHE A 151 -4.54 6.96 -18.57
N GLY A 152 -3.51 6.68 -19.35
CA GLY A 152 -3.26 7.27 -20.64
C GLY A 152 -1.93 8.04 -20.71
N PRO A 153 -1.63 8.73 -21.81
CA PRO A 153 -0.35 9.41 -22.00
C PRO A 153 -0.05 10.42 -20.89
N THR A 154 1.15 10.34 -20.34
CA THR A 154 1.66 11.37 -19.43
C THR A 154 2.60 12.30 -20.20
N ARG A 155 2.48 13.59 -19.97
CA ARG A 155 3.38 14.61 -20.55
C ARG A 155 4.64 14.75 -19.73
#